data_4033562761a2d91c67c01663ca2f383a
#
_entry.id   4033562761a2d91c67c01663ca2f383a
#
_cell.length_a   1.000
_cell.length_b   1.000
_cell.length_c   1.000
_cell.angle_alpha   90.00
_cell.angle_beta   90.00
_cell.angle_gamma   90.00
#
_symmetry.space_group_name_H-M   'P 1'
#
loop_
_entity.id
_entity.type
_entity.pdbx_description
1 polymer ?
#
loop_
_entity_poly.entity_id
_entity_poly.type
_entity_poly.pdbx_seq_one_letter_code
_entity_poly.pdbx_strand_id
1 'polypeptide(L)'
;MDQRSKRIAICPSTALREGTHLKVRMTYEGRDEECLIIRHEGQPYAYINRCVHMPRALDCEQKTVFDPSGKYLRCSMHGIVYTPQTGTSVSTMCEGEQLRAVEVYEEHGEVGLADFRISAIHQ
;
A
#
# COMPACT_ATOMS: atom_id res chain seq x y z
N MET A 1 -2.28 -17.61 22.85
CA MET A 1 -1.94 -16.87 22.61
C MET A 1 -1.81 -16.51 21.39
N ASP A 2 -2.10 -15.70 21.03
CA ASP A 2 -2.15 -15.34 19.83
C ASP A 2 -1.05 -14.56 19.50
N GLN A 3 -0.21 -15.10 18.72
CA GLN A 3 0.82 -14.43 18.38
C GLN A 3 0.72 -13.84 17.15
N ARG A 4 -0.30 -13.92 16.46
CA ARG A 4 -0.36 -13.46 15.25
C ARG A 4 -0.27 -12.07 15.24
N SER A 5 -0.35 -11.43 14.65
CA SER A 5 -0.26 -10.14 14.29
C SER A 5 -0.54 -9.17 15.34
N LYS A 6 0.36 -8.30 15.60
CA LYS A 6 0.09 -7.21 16.33
C LYS A 6 -0.71 -6.28 15.51
N ARG A 7 -1.67 -5.59 16.04
CA ARG A 7 -2.45 -4.58 15.36
C ARG A 7 -1.89 -3.22 15.70
N ILE A 8 -1.51 -2.46 14.70
CA ILE A 8 -0.93 -1.14 14.90
C ILE A 8 -1.86 -0.13 14.24
N ALA A 9 -2.53 0.68 15.03
CA ALA A 9 -3.46 1.68 14.52
C ALA A 9 -2.70 2.76 13.77
N ILE A 10 -3.16 3.12 12.60
CA ILE A 10 -2.51 4.14 11.78
C ILE A 10 -3.34 5.42 11.72
N CYS A 11 -4.65 5.32 11.46
CA CYS A 11 -5.47 6.53 11.35
C CYS A 11 -6.94 6.19 11.53
N PRO A 12 -7.77 7.22 11.77
CA PRO A 12 -9.20 7.00 11.76
C PRO A 12 -9.65 6.64 10.35
N SER A 13 -10.71 5.85 10.22
CA SER A 13 -11.23 5.48 8.93
C SER A 13 -11.53 6.69 8.06
N THR A 14 -12.00 7.78 8.66
CA THR A 14 -12.35 8.98 7.91
C THR A 14 -11.14 9.70 7.34
N ALA A 15 -9.94 9.40 7.80
CA ALA A 15 -8.74 10.04 7.27
C ALA A 15 -8.26 9.37 5.97
N LEU A 16 -8.76 8.18 5.66
CA LEU A 16 -8.39 7.48 4.44
C LEU A 16 -9.59 7.49 3.51
N ARG A 17 -9.68 8.51 2.64
CA ARG A 17 -10.81 8.65 1.77
C ARG A 17 -10.66 7.86 0.51
N GLU A 18 -11.78 7.58 -0.15
CA GLU A 18 -11.79 6.86 -1.41
C GLU A 18 -10.88 7.56 -2.42
N GLY A 19 -10.04 6.80 -3.08
CA GLY A 19 -9.15 7.35 -4.11
C GLY A 19 -7.96 8.10 -3.57
N THR A 20 -7.66 7.96 -2.28
CA THR A 20 -6.50 8.64 -1.69
C THR A 20 -5.55 7.62 -1.12
N HIS A 21 -4.39 8.06 -0.69
CA HIS A 21 -3.40 7.19 -0.10
C HIS A 21 -2.70 7.86 1.09
N LEU A 22 -2.12 7.03 1.95
CA LEU A 22 -1.29 7.47 3.06
C LEU A 22 0.02 6.69 2.95
N LYS A 23 1.09 7.25 3.47
CA LYS A 23 2.37 6.58 3.48
C LYS A 23 2.89 6.54 4.91
N VAL A 24 3.40 5.39 5.33
CA VAL A 24 3.89 5.19 6.68
C VAL A 24 5.25 4.50 6.59
N ARG A 25 6.24 5.05 7.24
CA ARG A 25 7.54 4.41 7.26
C ARG A 25 7.53 3.35 8.34
N MET A 26 8.18 2.23 8.09
CA MET A 26 8.17 1.11 9.01
C MET A 26 9.43 0.27 8.86
N THR A 27 9.66 -0.59 9.83
CA THR A 27 10.66 -1.63 9.73
C THR A 27 9.92 -2.92 9.40
N TYR A 28 10.21 -3.49 8.24
CA TYR A 28 9.49 -4.64 7.71
C TYR A 28 10.51 -5.68 7.33
N GLU A 29 10.44 -6.83 7.99
CA GLU A 29 11.41 -7.91 7.79
C GLU A 29 12.84 -7.39 7.99
N GLY A 30 13.03 -6.55 8.99
CA GLY A 30 14.35 -6.01 9.31
C GLY A 30 14.85 -4.91 8.40
N ARG A 31 14.02 -4.42 7.46
CA ARG A 31 14.41 -3.37 6.57
C ARG A 31 13.55 -2.15 6.72
N ASP A 32 14.12 -1.00 6.36
CA ASP A 32 13.40 0.24 6.38
C ASP A 32 12.58 0.30 5.12
N GLU A 33 11.27 0.29 5.23
CA GLU A 33 10.37 0.31 4.08
C GLU A 33 9.28 1.36 4.27
N GLU A 34 8.64 1.74 3.17
CA GLU A 34 7.52 2.64 3.22
C GLU A 34 6.27 1.87 2.86
N CYS A 35 5.24 1.95 3.69
CA CYS A 35 3.98 1.28 3.43
C CYS A 35 3.02 2.27 2.80
N LEU A 36 2.38 1.85 1.72
CA LEU A 36 1.39 2.64 1.02
C LEU A 36 0.04 2.07 1.39
N ILE A 37 -0.85 2.89 1.95
CA ILE A 37 -2.20 2.46 2.31
C ILE A 37 -3.18 3.23 1.46
N ILE A 38 -4.07 2.55 0.76
CA ILE A 38 -5.02 3.17 -0.14
C ILE A 38 -6.43 2.75 0.21
N ARG A 39 -7.42 3.52 -0.26
CA ARG A 39 -8.82 3.11 -0.19
C ARG A 39 -9.34 3.00 -1.61
N HIS A 40 -9.89 1.85 -1.94
CA HIS A 40 -10.44 1.63 -3.27
C HIS A 40 -11.73 0.83 -3.12
N GLU A 41 -12.80 1.36 -3.69
CA GLU A 41 -14.13 0.76 -3.62
C GLU A 41 -14.53 0.44 -2.18
N GLY A 42 -14.26 1.38 -1.30
CA GLY A 42 -14.66 1.31 0.09
C GLY A 42 -13.78 0.48 0.99
N GLN A 43 -12.74 -0.17 0.45
CA GLN A 43 -11.89 -1.06 1.24
C GLN A 43 -10.45 -0.54 1.31
N PRO A 44 -9.76 -0.77 2.42
CA PRO A 44 -8.35 -0.39 2.52
C PRO A 44 -7.46 -1.50 1.97
N TYR A 45 -6.38 -1.13 1.35
CA TYR A 45 -5.35 -2.06 0.88
C TYR A 45 -4.00 -1.46 1.21
N ALA A 46 -3.02 -2.29 1.48
CA ALA A 46 -1.68 -1.81 1.83
C ALA A 46 -0.62 -2.60 1.08
N TYR A 47 0.39 -1.89 0.62
CA TYR A 47 1.48 -2.48 -0.14
C TYR A 47 2.80 -1.82 0.23
N ILE A 48 3.91 -2.53 0.04
CA ILE A 48 5.22 -1.89 0.11
C ILE A 48 5.30 -0.92 -1.06
N ASN A 49 5.62 0.32 -0.81
CA ASN A 49 5.63 1.37 -1.84
C ASN A 49 6.89 1.27 -2.68
N ARG A 50 6.91 0.29 -3.56
CA ARG A 50 8.06 0.05 -4.41
C ARG A 50 7.59 -0.62 -5.69
N CYS A 51 7.92 -0.03 -6.83
CA CYS A 51 7.54 -0.57 -8.13
C CYS A 51 8.23 -1.91 -8.35
N VAL A 52 7.52 -2.88 -8.92
CA VAL A 52 8.11 -4.20 -9.15
C VAL A 52 9.26 -4.16 -10.15
N HIS A 53 9.26 -3.18 -11.06
CA HIS A 53 10.27 -3.07 -12.09
C HIS A 53 11.49 -2.30 -11.60
N MET A 54 11.34 -1.35 -10.73
CA MET A 54 12.42 -0.51 -10.25
C MET A 54 12.28 -0.28 -8.76
N PRO A 55 13.38 -0.18 -8.01
CA PRO A 55 13.31 0.02 -6.57
C PRO A 55 12.98 1.48 -6.22
N ARG A 56 11.87 1.98 -6.74
CA ARG A 56 11.44 3.33 -6.48
C ARG A 56 9.99 3.34 -6.07
N ALA A 57 9.60 4.35 -5.29
CA ALA A 57 8.22 4.51 -4.85
C ALA A 57 7.31 4.72 -6.05
N LEU A 58 6.08 4.22 -5.98
CA LEU A 58 5.12 4.38 -7.06
C LEU A 58 4.85 5.85 -7.35
N ASP A 59 4.78 6.68 -6.31
CA ASP A 59 4.45 8.09 -6.47
C ASP A 59 5.69 8.97 -6.53
N CYS A 60 6.84 8.44 -6.94
CA CYS A 60 8.10 9.14 -6.98
C CYS A 60 8.02 10.36 -7.82
N GLU A 61 7.42 10.98 -8.39
CA GLU A 61 7.36 12.21 -9.14
C GLU A 61 5.91 12.57 -9.45
N GLN A 62 4.99 12.09 -8.64
CA GLN A 62 3.59 12.42 -8.85
C GLN A 62 2.91 12.55 -7.50
N LYS A 63 1.79 13.23 -7.47
CA LYS A 63 1.12 13.52 -6.22
C LYS A 63 0.21 12.42 -5.75
N THR A 64 -0.16 11.50 -6.59
CA THR A 64 -1.04 10.43 -6.22
C THR A 64 -0.51 9.14 -6.81
N VAL A 65 -0.88 8.00 -6.20
CA VAL A 65 -0.50 6.70 -6.73
C VAL A 65 -1.55 6.16 -7.69
N PHE A 66 -2.68 6.85 -7.85
CA PHE A 66 -3.73 6.38 -8.74
C PHE A 66 -3.54 6.96 -10.15
N ASP A 67 -3.96 6.21 -11.15
CA ASP A 67 -3.91 6.70 -12.51
C ASP A 67 -5.06 7.71 -12.71
N PRO A 68 -5.12 8.41 -13.83
CA PRO A 68 -6.16 9.41 -14.04
C PRO A 68 -7.59 8.88 -13.95
N SER A 69 -7.81 7.59 -14.22
CA SER A 69 -9.14 7.03 -14.15
C SER A 69 -9.57 6.77 -12.71
N GLY A 70 -8.60 6.68 -11.79
CA GLY A 70 -8.88 6.32 -10.40
C GLY A 70 -9.11 4.83 -10.21
N LYS A 71 -9.03 4.03 -11.28
CA LYS A 71 -9.31 2.60 -11.18
C LYS A 71 -8.07 1.76 -10.95
N TYR A 72 -6.90 2.30 -11.17
CA TYR A 72 -5.65 1.55 -11.07
C TYR A 72 -4.59 2.34 -10.33
N LEU A 73 -3.63 1.65 -9.76
CA LEU A 73 -2.42 2.28 -9.24
C LEU A 73 -1.44 2.42 -10.41
N ARG A 74 -0.60 3.44 -10.39
CA ARG A 74 0.31 3.67 -11.48
C ARG A 74 1.66 4.11 -10.97
N CYS A 75 2.72 3.41 -11.43
CA CYS A 75 4.07 3.79 -11.10
C CYS A 75 4.48 4.99 -11.96
N SER A 76 5.02 6.03 -11.35
CA SER A 76 5.35 7.25 -12.07
C SER A 76 6.50 7.08 -13.06
N MET A 77 7.37 6.09 -12.83
CA MET A 77 8.57 5.99 -13.65
C MET A 77 8.31 5.45 -15.05
N HIS A 78 7.56 4.37 -15.19
CA HIS A 78 7.30 3.80 -16.50
C HIS A 78 5.83 3.61 -16.77
N GLY A 79 4.97 4.16 -15.95
CA GLY A 79 3.54 4.03 -16.16
C GLY A 79 2.99 2.62 -15.96
N ILE A 80 3.72 1.78 -15.23
CA ILE A 80 3.22 0.43 -14.95
C ILE A 80 2.00 0.53 -14.08
N VAL A 81 0.94 -0.18 -14.45
CA VAL A 81 -0.37 -0.06 -13.84
C VAL A 81 -0.71 -1.33 -13.09
N TYR A 82 -1.28 -1.18 -11.90
CA TYR A 82 -1.61 -2.33 -11.04
C TYR A 82 -3.06 -2.26 -10.60
N THR A 83 -3.69 -3.41 -10.39
CA THR A 83 -5.03 -3.43 -9.82
C THR A 83 -4.92 -3.11 -8.33
N PRO A 84 -5.72 -2.19 -7.81
CA PRO A 84 -5.61 -1.81 -6.40
C PRO A 84 -5.94 -2.95 -5.43
N GLN A 85 -6.84 -3.85 -5.79
CA GLN A 85 -7.28 -4.90 -4.90
C GLN A 85 -6.23 -5.98 -4.68
N THR A 86 -5.37 -6.23 -5.64
CA THR A 86 -4.40 -7.32 -5.54
C THR A 86 -2.97 -6.85 -5.72
N GLY A 87 -2.77 -5.62 -6.23
CA GLY A 87 -1.43 -5.12 -6.52
C GLY A 87 -0.80 -5.80 -7.74
N THR A 88 -1.60 -6.47 -8.58
CA THR A 88 -1.08 -7.20 -9.73
C THR A 88 -0.91 -6.26 -10.92
N SER A 89 0.24 -6.32 -11.57
CA SER A 89 0.50 -5.51 -12.75
C SER A 89 -0.34 -6.00 -13.92
N VAL A 90 -1.00 -5.06 -14.60
CA VAL A 90 -1.75 -5.35 -15.81
C VAL A 90 -1.04 -4.75 -17.01
N SER A 91 0.15 -4.19 -16.82
CA SER A 91 0.94 -3.67 -17.93
C SER A 91 1.71 -4.81 -18.58
N THR A 92 1.88 -4.76 -19.91
CA THR A 92 2.58 -5.83 -20.60
C THR A 92 4.01 -5.99 -20.11
N MET A 93 4.65 -4.89 -19.73
CA MET A 93 6.04 -4.95 -19.31
C MET A 93 6.27 -5.86 -18.10
N CYS A 94 5.38 -5.89 -17.15
CA CYS A 94 5.53 -6.69 -15.94
C CYS A 94 4.26 -7.46 -15.65
N GLU A 95 3.60 -7.93 -16.68
CA GLU A 95 2.31 -8.56 -16.52
C GLU A 95 2.35 -9.69 -15.51
N GLY A 96 1.44 -9.69 -14.55
CA GLY A 96 1.34 -10.72 -13.54
C GLY A 96 2.22 -10.54 -12.31
N GLU A 97 3.18 -9.61 -12.34
CA GLU A 97 3.98 -9.37 -11.17
C GLU A 97 3.17 -8.56 -10.17
N GLN A 98 3.42 -8.72 -8.90
CA GLN A 98 2.62 -8.08 -7.88
C GLN A 98 3.44 -7.22 -6.94
N LEU A 99 2.84 -6.11 -6.52
CA LEU A 99 3.37 -5.33 -5.41
C LEU A 99 3.31 -6.23 -4.17
N ARG A 100 4.21 -6.01 -3.24
CA ARG A 100 4.24 -6.82 -2.04
C ARG A 100 3.16 -6.34 -1.09
N ALA A 101 2.21 -7.19 -0.77
CA ALA A 101 1.06 -6.82 0.07
C ALA A 101 1.43 -6.80 1.54
N VAL A 102 0.85 -5.84 2.26
CA VAL A 102 0.98 -5.73 3.70
C VAL A 102 -0.42 -5.93 4.27
N GLU A 103 -0.56 -6.70 5.35
CA GLU A 103 -1.88 -6.94 5.91
C GLU A 103 -2.43 -5.69 6.58
N VAL A 104 -3.62 -5.32 6.22
CA VAL A 104 -4.28 -4.10 6.70
C VAL A 104 -5.62 -4.50 7.28
N TYR A 105 -6.12 -3.76 8.26
CA TYR A 105 -7.43 -4.00 8.83
C TYR A 105 -8.20 -2.69 8.95
N GLU A 106 -9.52 -2.81 9.04
CA GLU A 106 -10.36 -1.67 9.34
C GLU A 106 -11.45 -2.16 10.28
N GLU A 107 -11.51 -1.63 11.50
CA GLU A 107 -12.49 -1.99 12.47
C GLU A 107 -12.79 -0.84 13.38
N HIS A 108 -14.01 -0.70 13.78
CA HIS A 108 -14.42 0.30 14.78
C HIS A 108 -13.95 1.71 14.42
N GLY A 109 -14.03 2.06 13.14
CA GLY A 109 -13.66 3.39 12.68
C GLY A 109 -12.16 3.65 12.60
N GLU A 110 -11.35 2.60 12.58
CA GLU A 110 -9.91 2.73 12.58
C GLU A 110 -9.29 1.86 11.50
N VAL A 111 -8.29 2.39 10.81
CA VAL A 111 -7.51 1.66 9.83
C VAL A 111 -6.13 1.45 10.40
N GLY A 112 -5.60 0.26 10.29
CA GLY A 112 -4.26 -0.03 10.78
C GLY A 112 -3.63 -1.20 10.07
N LEU A 113 -2.44 -1.56 10.50
CA LEU A 113 -1.68 -2.66 9.92
C LEU A 113 -1.62 -3.82 10.90
N ALA A 114 -1.78 -5.02 10.39
CA ALA A 114 -1.83 -6.22 11.21
C ALA A 114 -0.87 -7.27 10.66
N ASP A 115 0.30 -6.84 10.22
CA ASP A 115 1.25 -7.71 9.55
C ASP A 115 2.38 -8.06 10.51
N PHE A 116 2.57 -9.36 10.79
CA PHE A 116 3.57 -9.77 11.76
C PHE A 116 4.99 -9.47 11.32
N ARG A 117 5.21 -9.19 10.04
CA ARG A 117 6.54 -8.88 9.53
C ARG A 117 6.98 -7.46 9.87
N ILE A 118 6.06 -6.64 10.39
CA ILE A 118 6.39 -5.28 10.80
C ILE A 118 6.86 -5.33 12.25
N SER A 119 8.05 -4.81 12.51
CA SER A 119 8.55 -4.76 13.87
C SER A 119 8.44 -3.36 14.48
N ALA A 120 8.32 -2.34 13.67
CA ALA A 120 8.18 -0.96 14.18
C ALA A 120 7.55 -0.05 13.14
N ILE A 121 6.84 0.97 13.60
CA ILE A 121 6.28 2.02 12.76
C ILE A 121 7.00 3.31 13.12
N HIS A 122 7.45 4.05 12.11
CA HIS A 122 8.18 5.29 12.31
C HIS A 122 7.35 6.44 11.75
N GLN A 123 6.62 7.12 12.60
CA GLN A 123 5.81 8.21 12.12
C GLN A 123 6.35 9.53 12.54
#